data_56194c17e81e77d83efd0896024c91e9
#
_entry.id   56194c17e81e77d83efd0896024c91e9
#
_cell.length_a   1.000
_cell.length_b   1.000
_cell.length_c   1.000
_cell.angle_alpha   90.00
_cell.angle_beta   90.00
_cell.angle_gamma   90.00
#
_symmetry.space_group_name_H-M   'P 1'
#
loop_
_entity.id
_entity.type
_entity.pdbx_description
1 polymer ?
#
loop_
_entity_poly.entity_id
_entity_poly.type
_entity_poly.pdbx_seq_one_letter_code
_entity_poly.pdbx_strand_id
1 'polypeptide(L)'
;MILEHEPITPPGARDTLQELRLPLDVLRWAPTWLTTRIRRTSRPRTVILLPGFGTSPRSMRVMESYLRRAGHRVRDWGLGRNNGEARQLRQRLVPVVESCLAAHREPVTLVGWSLGGFIAREYAREHPQHVRQVVTLGSPVIGGPRYTATARWYQSQGLDLDELEQAVAARYSTPLTVPVTAIYSKRDGIVAWRACIDRWSPNVRLLLRQLPTSTAPGP
;
A
#
# COMPACT_ATOMS: atom_id res chain seq x y z
N MET A 1 -5.50 13.15 19.66
CA MET A 1 -6.45 14.21 19.33
C MET A 1 -5.71 15.48 18.86
N ILE A 2 -4.77 15.38 17.90
CA ILE A 2 -3.97 16.54 17.39
C ILE A 2 -3.85 16.51 15.84
N LEU A 3 -4.51 15.59 15.14
CA LEU A 3 -4.31 15.43 13.69
C LEU A 3 -5.47 16.00 12.83
N GLU A 4 -6.44 16.66 13.40
CA GLU A 4 -7.71 16.98 12.69
C GLU A 4 -7.67 18.23 11.80
N HIS A 5 -6.69 19.12 11.94
CA HIS A 5 -6.77 20.45 11.28
C HIS A 5 -5.53 20.87 10.46
N GLU A 6 -4.51 20.04 10.34
CA GLU A 6 -3.38 20.42 9.48
C GLU A 6 -3.68 20.08 8.02
N PRO A 7 -3.52 21.03 7.09
CA PRO A 7 -3.69 20.80 5.66
C PRO A 7 -2.72 19.74 5.16
N ILE A 8 -3.22 18.83 4.32
CA ILE A 8 -2.37 17.83 3.67
C ILE A 8 -1.72 18.54 2.48
N THR A 9 -0.40 18.62 2.48
CA THR A 9 0.37 19.15 1.35
C THR A 9 1.00 18.01 0.57
N PRO A 10 1.00 18.05 -0.77
CA PRO A 10 1.74 17.09 -1.60
C PRO A 10 3.23 17.09 -1.24
N PRO A 11 3.94 15.97 -1.43
CA PRO A 11 5.39 15.91 -1.24
C PRO A 11 6.10 16.94 -2.10
N GLY A 12 7.11 17.59 -1.54
CA GLY A 12 7.92 18.55 -2.28
C GLY A 12 8.85 17.87 -3.31
N ALA A 13 9.29 18.61 -4.31
CA ALA A 13 10.22 18.09 -5.33
C ALA A 13 11.52 17.52 -4.71
N ARG A 14 11.98 18.09 -3.60
CA ARG A 14 13.16 17.59 -2.87
C ARG A 14 12.92 16.23 -2.24
N ASP A 15 11.71 16.00 -1.71
CA ASP A 15 11.34 14.73 -1.09
C ASP A 15 11.22 13.65 -2.16
N THR A 16 10.62 13.99 -3.31
CA THR A 16 10.51 13.08 -4.47
C THR A 16 11.89 12.71 -5.04
N LEU A 17 12.84 13.64 -5.08
CA LEU A 17 14.22 13.37 -5.53
C LEU A 17 14.96 12.41 -4.57
N GLN A 18 14.66 12.41 -3.29
CA GLN A 18 15.25 11.47 -2.34
C GLN A 18 14.83 10.02 -2.62
N GLU A 19 13.63 9.83 -3.20
CA GLU A 19 13.15 8.49 -3.61
C GLU A 19 13.97 7.88 -4.77
N LEU A 20 14.69 8.68 -5.54
CA LEU A 20 15.64 8.16 -6.54
C LEU A 20 16.80 7.38 -5.89
N ARG A 21 17.03 7.52 -4.58
CA ARG A 21 17.99 6.74 -3.80
C ARG A 21 17.45 5.39 -3.33
N LEU A 22 16.14 5.14 -3.47
CA LEU A 22 15.50 3.88 -3.07
C LEU A 22 16.22 2.62 -3.59
N PRO A 23 16.69 2.54 -4.85
CA PRO A 23 17.44 1.39 -5.32
C PRO A 23 18.73 1.16 -4.54
N LEU A 24 19.43 2.24 -4.16
CA LEU A 24 20.67 2.18 -3.38
C LEU A 24 20.39 1.76 -1.93
N ASP A 25 19.29 2.24 -1.34
CA ASP A 25 18.88 1.85 0.00
C ASP A 25 18.46 0.38 0.04
N VAL A 26 17.74 -0.10 -0.96
CA VAL A 26 17.40 -1.54 -1.10
C VAL A 26 18.67 -2.39 -1.20
N LEU A 27 19.68 -1.96 -1.96
CA LEU A 27 20.98 -2.65 -2.06
C LEU A 27 21.73 -2.65 -0.72
N ARG A 28 21.70 -1.56 0.03
CA ARG A 28 22.33 -1.47 1.36
C ARG A 28 21.66 -2.37 2.39
N TRP A 29 20.35 -2.57 2.29
CA TRP A 29 19.59 -3.44 3.19
C TRP A 29 19.53 -4.91 2.75
N ALA A 30 19.91 -5.22 1.51
CA ALA A 30 19.89 -6.57 0.99
C ALA A 30 20.67 -7.58 1.86
N PRO A 31 21.89 -7.27 2.37
CA PRO A 31 22.61 -8.19 3.25
C PRO A 31 21.89 -8.49 4.56
N THR A 32 21.35 -7.45 5.21
CA THR A 32 20.62 -7.60 6.48
C THR A 32 19.35 -8.40 6.31
N TRP A 33 18.67 -8.23 5.17
CA TRP A 33 17.49 -8.99 4.83
C TRP A 33 17.79 -10.49 4.63
N LEU A 34 18.91 -10.84 4.01
CA LEU A 34 19.33 -12.23 3.81
C LEU A 34 19.71 -12.92 5.14
N THR A 35 20.31 -12.17 6.07
CA THR A 35 20.79 -12.70 7.35
C THR A 35 19.74 -12.65 8.47
N THR A 36 18.67 -11.88 8.28
CA THR A 36 17.60 -11.79 9.29
C THR A 36 16.93 -13.15 9.49
N ARG A 37 16.98 -13.65 10.71
CA ARG A 37 16.20 -14.82 11.13
C ARG A 37 14.71 -14.49 11.07
N ILE A 38 13.99 -15.02 10.08
CA ILE A 38 12.55 -14.88 9.97
C ILE A 38 11.90 -16.02 10.77
N ARG A 39 11.13 -15.66 11.78
CA ARG A 39 10.34 -16.64 12.52
C ARG A 39 9.21 -17.15 11.60
N ARG A 40 9.20 -18.44 11.32
CA ARG A 40 8.12 -19.06 10.54
C ARG A 40 6.83 -19.05 11.34
N THR A 41 5.74 -18.71 10.66
CA THR A 41 4.41 -18.77 11.27
C THR A 41 3.93 -20.21 11.39
N SER A 42 3.24 -20.51 12.50
CA SER A 42 2.50 -21.77 12.67
C SER A 42 1.15 -21.74 11.95
N ARG A 43 0.69 -20.57 11.48
CA ARG A 43 -0.59 -20.38 10.79
C ARG A 43 -0.37 -19.73 9.43
N PRO A 44 0.03 -20.52 8.40
CA PRO A 44 0.17 -20.01 7.04
C PRO A 44 -1.11 -19.33 6.56
N ARG A 45 -0.96 -18.24 5.81
CA ARG A 45 -2.07 -17.49 5.22
C ARG A 45 -1.84 -17.29 3.73
N THR A 46 -2.93 -17.17 2.97
CA THR A 46 -2.88 -16.79 1.57
C THR A 46 -2.75 -15.28 1.50
N VAL A 47 -1.67 -14.81 0.86
CA VAL A 47 -1.34 -13.39 0.72
C VAL A 47 -1.28 -13.04 -0.76
N ILE A 48 -1.98 -11.99 -1.17
CA ILE A 48 -1.94 -11.44 -2.52
C ILE A 48 -1.24 -10.08 -2.46
N LEU A 49 -0.23 -9.89 -3.33
CA LEU A 49 0.57 -8.66 -3.39
C LEU A 49 0.11 -7.78 -4.54
N LEU A 50 -0.24 -6.53 -4.24
CA LEU A 50 -0.70 -5.54 -5.21
C LEU A 50 0.36 -4.45 -5.40
N PRO A 51 0.94 -4.30 -6.61
CA PRO A 51 1.99 -3.33 -6.88
C PRO A 51 1.47 -1.89 -6.96
N GLY A 52 2.37 -0.93 -6.78
CA GLY A 52 2.06 0.50 -6.92
C GLY A 52 1.83 0.94 -8.37
N PHE A 53 1.39 2.19 -8.54
CA PHE A 53 1.16 2.80 -9.85
C PHE A 53 2.37 2.68 -10.77
N GLY A 54 2.14 2.33 -12.03
CA GLY A 54 3.18 2.22 -13.05
C GLY A 54 4.15 1.04 -12.87
N THR A 55 4.02 0.25 -11.79
CA THR A 55 4.94 -0.84 -11.49
C THR A 55 4.35 -2.22 -11.80
N SER A 56 5.20 -3.22 -11.95
CA SER A 56 4.83 -4.61 -12.16
C SER A 56 4.94 -5.42 -10.86
N PRO A 57 4.43 -6.66 -10.81
CA PRO A 57 4.62 -7.55 -9.64
C PRO A 57 6.07 -7.73 -9.20
N ARG A 58 7.02 -7.50 -10.11
CA ARG A 58 8.46 -7.58 -9.79
C ARG A 58 8.88 -6.60 -8.69
N SER A 59 8.20 -5.46 -8.56
CA SER A 59 8.47 -4.47 -7.51
C SER A 59 8.18 -5.01 -6.10
N MET A 60 7.35 -6.05 -5.99
CA MET A 60 6.97 -6.67 -4.72
C MET A 60 7.78 -7.92 -4.38
N ARG A 61 8.79 -8.31 -5.19
CA ARG A 61 9.54 -9.57 -4.99
C ARG A 61 10.24 -9.69 -3.65
N VAL A 62 10.75 -8.59 -3.12
CA VAL A 62 11.40 -8.58 -1.79
C VAL A 62 10.38 -8.94 -0.72
N MET A 63 9.20 -8.33 -0.77
CA MET A 63 8.09 -8.63 0.15
C MET A 63 7.60 -10.06 -0.04
N GLU A 64 7.45 -10.51 -1.27
CA GLU A 64 7.06 -11.88 -1.61
C GLU A 64 8.01 -12.89 -0.98
N SER A 65 9.31 -12.72 -1.21
CA SER A 65 10.33 -13.62 -0.67
C SER A 65 10.34 -13.62 0.86
N TYR A 66 10.20 -12.45 1.49
CA TYR A 66 10.11 -12.34 2.94
C TYR A 66 8.92 -13.12 3.49
N LEU A 67 7.73 -12.91 2.95
CA LEU A 67 6.50 -13.56 3.41
C LEU A 67 6.51 -15.07 3.14
N ARG A 68 7.09 -15.53 2.02
CA ARG A 68 7.29 -16.96 1.74
C ARG A 68 8.24 -17.60 2.76
N ARG A 69 9.35 -16.94 3.09
CA ARG A 69 10.27 -17.39 4.15
C ARG A 69 9.60 -17.42 5.52
N ALA A 70 8.68 -16.49 5.78
CA ALA A 70 7.84 -16.49 6.97
C ALA A 70 6.79 -17.60 6.99
N GLY A 71 6.67 -18.39 5.92
CA GLY A 71 5.77 -19.55 5.83
C GLY A 71 4.38 -19.26 5.27
N HIS A 72 4.14 -18.08 4.67
CA HIS A 72 2.88 -17.76 4.02
C HIS A 72 2.82 -18.28 2.58
N ARG A 73 1.59 -18.51 2.09
CA ARG A 73 1.30 -18.80 0.68
C ARG A 73 1.15 -17.46 -0.04
N VAL A 74 2.16 -17.06 -0.79
CA VAL A 74 2.20 -15.72 -1.41
C VAL A 74 2.11 -15.83 -2.92
N ARG A 75 1.28 -14.99 -3.51
CA ARG A 75 1.18 -14.79 -4.95
C ARG A 75 1.06 -13.32 -5.31
N ASP A 76 1.40 -12.98 -6.53
CA ASP A 76 1.07 -11.68 -7.07
C ASP A 76 -0.41 -11.59 -7.47
N TRP A 77 -0.87 -10.41 -7.81
CA TRP A 77 -2.27 -10.16 -8.16
C TRP A 77 -2.71 -10.65 -9.54
N GLY A 78 -1.78 -11.18 -10.35
CA GLY A 78 -2.07 -11.78 -11.67
C GLY A 78 -2.50 -10.81 -12.77
N LEU A 79 -2.47 -9.49 -12.52
CA LEU A 79 -2.99 -8.46 -13.45
C LEU A 79 -1.87 -7.71 -14.20
N GLY A 80 -0.61 -8.10 -14.01
CA GLY A 80 0.53 -7.46 -14.67
C GLY A 80 0.86 -6.07 -14.09
N ARG A 81 1.17 -5.11 -14.96
CA ARG A 81 1.51 -3.74 -14.56
C ARG A 81 0.27 -2.99 -14.05
N ASN A 82 0.40 -2.26 -12.96
CA ASN A 82 -0.65 -1.37 -12.46
C ASN A 82 -0.69 -0.09 -13.32
N ASN A 83 -1.67 0.00 -14.20
CA ASN A 83 -1.83 1.12 -15.16
C ASN A 83 -2.56 2.34 -14.57
N GLY A 84 -2.97 2.29 -13.30
CA GLY A 84 -3.67 3.39 -12.65
C GLY A 84 -5.20 3.33 -12.69
N GLU A 85 -5.79 2.45 -13.50
CA GLU A 85 -7.24 2.30 -13.62
C GLU A 85 -7.84 1.54 -12.43
N ALA A 86 -7.83 2.17 -11.26
CA ALA A 86 -8.16 1.53 -9.98
C ALA A 86 -9.51 0.80 -10.00
N ARG A 87 -10.54 1.37 -10.65
CA ARG A 87 -11.87 0.75 -10.75
C ARG A 87 -11.83 -0.55 -11.54
N GLN A 88 -11.21 -0.52 -12.72
CA GLN A 88 -11.11 -1.68 -13.59
C GLN A 88 -10.23 -2.78 -12.98
N LEU A 89 -9.09 -2.37 -12.40
CA LEU A 89 -8.17 -3.30 -11.73
C LEU A 89 -8.83 -3.99 -10.53
N ARG A 90 -9.65 -3.27 -9.77
CA ARG A 90 -10.43 -3.85 -8.66
C ARG A 90 -11.42 -4.91 -9.16
N GLN A 91 -12.15 -4.63 -10.25
CA GLN A 91 -13.07 -5.61 -10.84
C GLN A 91 -12.33 -6.86 -11.34
N ARG A 92 -11.18 -6.68 -11.99
CA ARG A 92 -10.31 -7.79 -12.45
C ARG A 92 -9.67 -8.57 -11.31
N LEU A 93 -9.57 -8.00 -10.12
CA LEU A 93 -9.05 -8.70 -8.94
C LEU A 93 -10.05 -9.73 -8.38
N VAL A 94 -11.35 -9.59 -8.65
CA VAL A 94 -12.40 -10.50 -8.14
C VAL A 94 -12.08 -11.97 -8.46
N PRO A 95 -11.94 -12.38 -9.74
CA PRO A 95 -11.68 -13.79 -10.05
C PRO A 95 -10.34 -14.30 -9.50
N VAL A 96 -9.36 -13.41 -9.31
CA VAL A 96 -8.07 -13.78 -8.71
C VAL A 96 -8.25 -14.17 -7.24
N VAL A 97 -9.00 -13.36 -6.49
CA VAL A 97 -9.28 -13.65 -5.07
C VAL A 97 -10.17 -14.88 -4.95
N GLU A 98 -11.22 -15.00 -5.75
CA GLU A 98 -12.13 -16.15 -5.75
C GLU A 98 -11.38 -17.46 -6.02
N SER A 99 -10.41 -17.46 -6.93
CA SER A 99 -9.56 -18.64 -7.17
C SER A 99 -8.77 -19.06 -5.93
N CYS A 100 -8.33 -18.09 -5.12
CA CYS A 100 -7.64 -18.36 -3.85
C CYS A 100 -8.60 -18.92 -2.79
N LEU A 101 -9.81 -18.34 -2.70
CA LEU A 101 -10.84 -18.82 -1.78
C LEU A 101 -11.25 -20.26 -2.10
N ALA A 102 -11.43 -20.57 -3.38
CA ALA A 102 -11.76 -21.93 -3.83
C ALA A 102 -10.65 -22.93 -3.46
N ALA A 103 -9.37 -22.54 -3.65
CA ALA A 103 -8.22 -23.40 -3.39
C ALA A 103 -7.94 -23.62 -1.89
N HIS A 104 -8.18 -22.62 -1.05
CA HIS A 104 -7.72 -22.65 0.34
C HIS A 104 -8.85 -22.54 1.38
N ARG A 105 -10.08 -22.25 0.95
CA ARG A 105 -11.28 -22.14 1.80
C ARG A 105 -11.10 -21.21 3.00
N GLU A 106 -10.30 -20.16 2.84
CA GLU A 106 -10.06 -19.15 3.86
C GLU A 106 -9.94 -17.75 3.24
N PRO A 107 -10.38 -16.69 3.94
CA PRO A 107 -10.21 -15.32 3.48
C PRO A 107 -8.73 -14.95 3.29
N VAL A 108 -8.44 -14.18 2.23
CA VAL A 108 -7.08 -13.78 1.87
C VAL A 108 -6.60 -12.57 2.65
N THR A 109 -5.28 -12.41 2.76
CA THR A 109 -4.64 -11.15 3.17
C THR A 109 -4.22 -10.40 1.92
N LEU A 110 -4.64 -9.14 1.80
CA LEU A 110 -4.20 -8.26 0.72
C LEU A 110 -3.08 -7.34 1.24
N VAL A 111 -1.94 -7.33 0.55
CA VAL A 111 -0.82 -6.42 0.85
C VAL A 111 -0.59 -5.54 -0.36
N GLY A 112 -0.82 -4.24 -0.23
CA GLY A 112 -0.73 -3.31 -1.34
C GLY A 112 0.25 -2.16 -1.09
N TRP A 113 1.04 -1.84 -2.10
CA TRP A 113 1.93 -0.69 -2.10
C TRP A 113 1.30 0.47 -2.85
N SER A 114 1.28 1.69 -2.23
CA SER A 114 0.77 2.91 -2.87
C SER A 114 -0.64 2.69 -3.45
N LEU A 115 -0.87 2.91 -4.74
CA LEU A 115 -2.15 2.67 -5.41
C LEU A 115 -2.63 1.22 -5.25
N GLY A 116 -1.73 0.24 -5.18
CA GLY A 116 -2.11 -1.15 -4.90
C GLY A 116 -2.78 -1.32 -3.54
N GLY A 117 -2.35 -0.55 -2.53
CA GLY A 117 -2.99 -0.55 -1.23
C GLY A 117 -4.37 0.13 -1.23
N PHE A 118 -4.53 1.20 -2.02
CA PHE A 118 -5.85 1.79 -2.26
C PHE A 118 -6.81 0.77 -2.91
N ILE A 119 -6.36 0.09 -3.97
CA ILE A 119 -7.15 -0.95 -4.65
C ILE A 119 -7.52 -2.09 -3.68
N ALA A 120 -6.58 -2.54 -2.85
CA ALA A 120 -6.81 -3.59 -1.85
C ALA A 120 -7.88 -3.17 -0.82
N ARG A 121 -7.85 -1.92 -0.36
CA ARG A 121 -8.85 -1.37 0.56
C ARG A 121 -10.24 -1.32 -0.07
N GLU A 122 -10.31 -0.80 -1.28
CA GLU A 122 -11.58 -0.67 -1.99
C GLU A 122 -12.19 -2.03 -2.34
N TYR A 123 -11.35 -3.01 -2.69
CA TYR A 123 -11.79 -4.40 -2.83
C TYR A 123 -12.36 -4.96 -1.51
N ALA A 124 -11.65 -4.75 -0.41
CA ALA A 124 -12.08 -5.23 0.91
C ALA A 124 -13.37 -4.54 1.41
N ARG A 125 -13.63 -3.31 0.96
CA ARG A 125 -14.88 -2.58 1.25
C ARG A 125 -16.08 -3.22 0.56
N GLU A 126 -15.90 -3.66 -0.68
CA GLU A 126 -16.94 -4.27 -1.51
C GLU A 126 -17.14 -5.77 -1.19
N HIS A 127 -16.05 -6.46 -0.80
CA HIS A 127 -16.03 -7.90 -0.54
C HIS A 127 -15.40 -8.25 0.82
N PRO A 128 -15.93 -7.75 1.94
CA PRO A 128 -15.31 -7.94 3.26
C PRO A 128 -15.20 -9.43 3.65
N GLN A 129 -16.14 -10.27 3.20
CA GLN A 129 -16.14 -11.71 3.47
C GLN A 129 -14.97 -12.45 2.80
N HIS A 130 -14.40 -11.89 1.74
CA HIS A 130 -13.26 -12.47 1.04
C HIS A 130 -11.90 -12.13 1.68
N VAL A 131 -11.87 -11.10 2.54
CA VAL A 131 -10.63 -10.51 3.03
C VAL A 131 -10.49 -10.65 4.54
N ARG A 132 -9.42 -11.28 4.97
CA ARG A 132 -9.06 -11.41 6.38
C ARG A 132 -8.53 -10.10 6.95
N GLN A 133 -7.66 -9.44 6.20
CA GLN A 133 -7.08 -8.14 6.54
C GLN A 133 -6.45 -7.49 5.32
N VAL A 134 -6.27 -6.19 5.40
CA VAL A 134 -5.50 -5.40 4.44
C VAL A 134 -4.25 -4.85 5.11
N VAL A 135 -3.11 -4.92 4.42
CA VAL A 135 -1.88 -4.22 4.81
C VAL A 135 -1.55 -3.23 3.70
N THR A 136 -1.41 -1.96 4.04
CA THR A 136 -1.05 -0.92 3.09
C THR A 136 0.34 -0.37 3.39
N LEU A 137 1.10 -0.08 2.34
CA LEU A 137 2.46 0.45 2.39
C LEU A 137 2.45 1.79 1.65
N GLY A 138 2.57 2.92 2.35
CA GLY A 138 2.58 4.25 1.76
C GLY A 138 1.39 4.49 0.81
N SER A 139 0.16 4.16 1.22
CA SER A 139 -1.02 4.21 0.34
C SER A 139 -1.89 5.39 0.69
N PRO A 140 -2.24 6.26 -0.29
CA PRO A 140 -3.11 7.39 -0.06
C PRO A 140 -4.55 6.91 0.16
N VAL A 141 -5.13 7.22 1.30
CA VAL A 141 -6.54 6.95 1.62
C VAL A 141 -7.36 8.24 1.60
N ILE A 142 -6.71 9.41 1.71
CA ILE A 142 -7.33 10.74 1.62
C ILE A 142 -6.92 11.36 0.29
N GLY A 143 -7.87 11.99 -0.41
CA GLY A 143 -7.64 12.79 -1.61
C GLY A 143 -7.11 12.04 -2.83
N GLY A 144 -6.98 10.73 -2.76
CA GLY A 144 -6.51 9.93 -3.89
C GLY A 144 -5.15 10.39 -4.42
N PRO A 145 -5.02 10.67 -5.75
CA PRO A 145 -3.76 11.10 -6.34
C PRO A 145 -3.35 12.53 -5.99
N ARG A 146 -4.26 13.39 -5.50
CA ARG A 146 -4.00 14.81 -5.20
C ARG A 146 -2.79 15.01 -4.29
N TYR A 147 -2.64 14.18 -3.28
CA TYR A 147 -1.58 14.28 -2.29
C TYR A 147 -0.42 13.33 -2.58
N THR A 148 -0.13 13.10 -3.87
CA THR A 148 0.96 12.24 -4.32
C THR A 148 1.81 12.94 -5.39
N ALA A 149 3.04 12.45 -5.59
CA ALA A 149 3.91 12.91 -6.68
C ALA A 149 3.31 12.65 -8.09
N THR A 150 2.30 11.77 -8.20
CA THR A 150 1.64 11.45 -9.47
C THR A 150 0.49 12.38 -9.83
N ALA A 151 0.15 13.36 -8.98
CA ALA A 151 -0.97 14.29 -9.20
C ALA A 151 -0.90 14.98 -10.58
N ARG A 152 0.28 15.50 -10.96
CA ARG A 152 0.49 16.17 -12.25
C ARG A 152 0.27 15.22 -13.44
N TRP A 153 0.65 13.96 -13.30
CA TRP A 153 0.40 12.97 -14.35
C TRP A 153 -1.09 12.74 -14.55
N TYR A 154 -1.87 12.60 -13.47
CA TYR A 154 -3.34 12.47 -13.58
C TYR A 154 -3.97 13.69 -14.24
N GLN A 155 -3.53 14.90 -13.89
CA GLN A 155 -3.98 16.13 -14.56
C GLN A 155 -3.62 16.16 -16.04
N SER A 156 -2.42 15.71 -16.44
CA SER A 156 -2.01 15.65 -17.85
C SER A 156 -2.82 14.63 -18.67
N GLN A 157 -3.49 13.68 -18.02
CA GLN A 157 -4.45 12.76 -18.63
C GLN A 157 -5.87 13.34 -18.71
N GLY A 158 -6.06 14.61 -18.35
CA GLY A 158 -7.36 15.27 -18.36
C GLY A 158 -8.27 14.92 -17.19
N LEU A 159 -7.73 14.30 -16.13
CA LEU A 159 -8.50 13.93 -14.94
C LEU A 159 -8.55 15.11 -13.95
N ASP A 160 -9.76 15.42 -13.48
CA ASP A 160 -9.97 16.42 -12.45
C ASP A 160 -9.64 15.85 -11.06
N LEU A 161 -8.67 16.47 -10.38
CA LEU A 161 -8.27 16.05 -9.04
C LEU A 161 -9.33 16.36 -7.98
N ASP A 162 -10.18 17.38 -8.19
CA ASP A 162 -11.26 17.72 -7.26
C ASP A 162 -12.36 16.65 -7.33
N GLU A 163 -12.74 16.23 -8.53
CA GLU A 163 -13.68 15.12 -8.73
C GLU A 163 -13.15 13.81 -8.14
N LEU A 164 -11.87 13.50 -8.36
CA LEU A 164 -11.24 12.30 -7.80
C LEU A 164 -11.20 12.34 -6.27
N GLU A 165 -10.88 13.49 -5.68
CA GLU A 165 -10.90 13.66 -4.22
C GLU A 165 -12.29 13.49 -3.64
N GLN A 166 -13.31 14.09 -4.27
CA GLN A 166 -14.70 13.93 -3.87
C GLN A 166 -15.17 12.49 -3.98
N ALA A 167 -14.81 11.81 -5.08
CA ALA A 167 -15.12 10.38 -5.27
C ALA A 167 -14.47 9.50 -4.19
N VAL A 168 -13.24 9.82 -3.76
CA VAL A 168 -12.58 9.14 -2.65
C VAL A 168 -13.27 9.46 -1.34
N ALA A 169 -13.61 10.73 -1.09
CA ALA A 169 -14.29 11.17 0.13
C ALA A 169 -15.68 10.53 0.29
N ALA A 170 -16.44 10.40 -0.78
CA ALA A 170 -17.75 9.75 -0.77
C ALA A 170 -17.70 8.29 -0.25
N ARG A 171 -16.55 7.63 -0.39
CA ARG A 171 -16.35 6.25 0.09
C ARG A 171 -16.18 6.14 1.61
N TYR A 172 -15.91 7.25 2.31
CA TYR A 172 -15.78 7.24 3.77
C TYR A 172 -17.10 6.99 4.49
N SER A 173 -18.24 7.24 3.82
CA SER A 173 -19.56 6.88 4.34
C SER A 173 -19.76 5.38 4.55
N THR A 174 -18.90 4.57 3.91
CA THR A 174 -18.89 3.10 4.09
C THR A 174 -17.53 2.68 4.65
N PRO A 175 -17.33 2.70 5.97
CA PRO A 175 -16.07 2.33 6.61
C PRO A 175 -15.66 0.89 6.31
N LEU A 176 -14.36 0.62 6.36
CA LEU A 176 -13.85 -0.75 6.27
C LEU A 176 -14.16 -1.53 7.55
N THR A 177 -14.77 -2.69 7.40
CA THR A 177 -15.10 -3.60 8.50
C THR A 177 -13.98 -4.61 8.78
N VAL A 178 -13.12 -4.87 7.78
CA VAL A 178 -11.97 -5.76 7.95
C VAL A 178 -10.80 -5.04 8.64
N PRO A 179 -9.95 -5.77 9.39
CA PRO A 179 -8.74 -5.19 9.97
C PRO A 179 -7.81 -4.61 8.90
N VAL A 180 -7.30 -3.40 9.15
CA VAL A 180 -6.32 -2.74 8.28
C VAL A 180 -5.06 -2.43 9.08
N THR A 181 -3.89 -2.73 8.52
CA THR A 181 -2.61 -2.25 9.02
C THR A 181 -2.02 -1.28 7.99
N ALA A 182 -1.98 0.00 8.32
CA ALA A 182 -1.40 1.03 7.46
C ALA A 182 0.03 1.33 7.92
N ILE A 183 0.99 1.02 7.05
CA ILE A 183 2.42 1.29 7.25
C ILE A 183 2.78 2.49 6.40
N TYR A 184 3.32 3.54 7.02
CA TYR A 184 3.70 4.78 6.34
C TYR A 184 5.00 5.35 6.92
N SER A 185 5.62 6.27 6.19
CA SER A 185 6.80 7.00 6.63
C SER A 185 6.56 8.51 6.50
N LYS A 186 7.01 9.29 7.49
CA LYS A 186 6.96 10.75 7.39
C LYS A 186 7.92 11.32 6.34
N ARG A 187 8.85 10.49 5.85
CA ARG A 187 9.83 10.81 4.81
C ARG A 187 9.45 10.23 3.44
N ASP A 188 8.20 9.81 3.26
CA ASP A 188 7.71 9.34 1.98
C ASP A 188 7.64 10.51 1.00
N GLY A 189 8.45 10.47 -0.05
CA GLY A 189 8.52 11.50 -1.09
C GLY A 189 7.55 11.27 -2.25
N ILE A 190 6.75 10.20 -2.20
CA ILE A 190 5.76 9.87 -3.22
C ILE A 190 4.35 10.18 -2.73
N VAL A 191 4.03 9.79 -1.50
CA VAL A 191 2.70 9.98 -0.89
C VAL A 191 2.82 10.80 0.37
N ALA A 192 2.05 11.89 0.47
CA ALA A 192 1.98 12.65 1.71
C ALA A 192 1.55 11.72 2.86
N TRP A 193 2.39 11.58 3.87
CA TRP A 193 2.16 10.60 4.94
C TRP A 193 0.83 10.79 5.66
N ARG A 194 0.34 12.05 5.78
CA ARG A 194 -0.98 12.35 6.35
C ARG A 194 -2.13 11.78 5.52
N ALA A 195 -1.95 11.67 4.20
CA ALA A 195 -2.91 11.04 3.31
C ALA A 195 -3.00 9.52 3.50
N CYS A 196 -2.01 8.89 4.15
CA CYS A 196 -2.04 7.46 4.46
C CYS A 196 -2.87 7.11 5.71
N ILE A 197 -3.35 8.10 6.46
CA ILE A 197 -4.03 7.91 7.75
C ILE A 197 -5.54 7.84 7.53
N ASP A 198 -6.10 6.65 7.71
CA ASP A 198 -7.55 6.45 7.73
C ASP A 198 -8.12 6.91 9.09
N ARG A 199 -9.08 7.82 9.04
CA ARG A 199 -9.73 8.43 10.21
C ARG A 199 -11.17 7.95 10.40
N TRP A 200 -11.69 7.15 9.48
CA TRP A 200 -13.11 6.78 9.43
C TRP A 200 -13.36 5.30 9.73
N SER A 201 -12.40 4.45 9.43
CA SER A 201 -12.56 3.01 9.65
C SER A 201 -12.13 2.62 11.07
N PRO A 202 -12.96 1.86 11.83
CA PRO A 202 -12.70 1.58 13.26
C PRO A 202 -11.54 0.60 13.48
N ASN A 203 -11.26 -0.26 12.52
CA ASN A 203 -10.32 -1.39 12.65
C ASN A 203 -8.95 -1.10 12.00
N VAL A 204 -8.45 0.15 12.12
CA VAL A 204 -7.18 0.55 11.52
C VAL A 204 -6.08 0.62 12.56
N ARG A 205 -5.00 -0.12 12.31
CA ARG A 205 -3.73 -0.01 13.05
C ARG A 205 -2.73 0.78 12.21
N LEU A 206 -2.23 1.87 12.77
CA LEU A 206 -1.21 2.72 12.14
C LEU A 206 0.18 2.31 12.61
N LEU A 207 1.10 2.07 11.67
CA LEU A 207 2.50 1.77 11.94
C LEU A 207 3.38 2.80 11.24
N LEU A 208 4.01 3.67 12.04
CA LEU A 208 5.00 4.63 11.54
C LEU A 208 6.35 3.92 11.39
N ARG A 209 6.89 3.87 10.17
CA ARG A 209 8.26 3.46 9.94
C ARG A 209 9.21 4.62 10.21
N GLN A 210 10.00 4.51 11.25
CA GLN A 210 11.19 5.35 11.44
C GLN A 210 12.34 4.67 10.69
N LEU A 211 12.91 5.34 9.69
CA LEU A 211 14.19 4.92 9.15
C LEU A 211 15.24 5.24 10.23
N PRO A 212 16.19 4.33 10.49
CA PRO A 212 17.28 4.66 11.40
C PRO A 212 17.95 5.94 10.89
N THR A 213 18.01 6.94 11.73
CA THR A 213 18.84 8.11 11.49
C THR A 213 20.27 7.59 11.34
N SER A 214 20.92 7.88 10.22
CA SER A 214 22.36 7.74 10.11
C SER A 214 22.96 8.67 11.18
N THR A 215 23.25 8.13 12.35
CA THR A 215 24.21 8.73 13.25
C THR A 215 25.55 8.53 12.55
N ALA A 216 25.99 9.56 11.85
CA ALA A 216 27.41 9.69 11.53
C ALA A 216 28.14 9.55 12.87
N PRO A 217 29.18 8.70 12.98
CA PRO A 217 30.05 8.75 14.13
C PRO A 217 30.62 10.18 14.19
N GLY A 218 30.37 10.88 15.30
CA GLY A 218 31.00 12.16 15.57
C GLY A 218 32.51 12.01 15.51
N PRO A 219 33.20 13.15 15.26
CA PRO A 219 34.65 13.20 15.11
C PRO A 219 35.38 12.73 16.38
#